data_7b1ecc63e7e90b54879fa2d427e3ec54
#
_entry.id   7b1ecc63e7e90b54879fa2d427e3ec54
#
_cell.length_a   1.000
_cell.length_b   1.000
_cell.length_c   1.000
_cell.angle_alpha   90.00
_cell.angle_beta   90.00
_cell.angle_gamma   90.00
#
_symmetry.space_group_name_H-M   'P 1'
#
loop_
_entity.id
_entity.type
_entity.pdbx_description
1 polymer ?
#
loop_
_entity_poly.entity_id
_entity_poly.type
_entity_poly.pdbx_seq_one_letter_code
_entity_poly.pdbx_strand_id
1 'polypeptide(L)'
;EGKTVSVGSYMIPLLQENCEKAGVKMMLDTTATEILTDANGAAVGVKATGASGETVTVNAKAVVLATGGFGANLDMVVKYKPELKGFMTTNAPGIQGQGIEMAQAIGAATVDMDQIQIHPTVEANTAALITEGLRGDGAILINEEGQRFIDEVGTRDVVSAAEIAQTGSYSWLVVDQAM
;
A
#
# COMPACT_ATOMS: atom_id res chain seq x y z
N GLU A 1 21.67 21.60 13.64
CA GLU A 1 21.86 20.36 12.83
C GLU A 1 20.47 19.79 12.56
N GLY A 2 20.04 19.76 11.29
CA GLY A 2 18.72 19.31 10.88
C GLY A 2 18.53 17.80 11.11
N LYS A 3 17.46 17.43 11.80
CA LYS A 3 17.10 16.03 12.00
C LYS A 3 16.41 15.51 10.74
N THR A 4 16.98 14.50 10.08
CA THR A 4 16.32 13.84 8.95
C THR A 4 15.08 13.10 9.44
N VAL A 5 13.94 13.37 8.81
CA VAL A 5 12.66 12.69 9.07
C VAL A 5 12.09 12.19 7.75
N SER A 6 11.27 11.13 7.79
CA SER A 6 10.57 10.67 6.61
C SER A 6 9.54 11.72 6.12
N VAL A 7 9.29 11.75 4.82
CA VAL A 7 8.31 12.69 4.22
C VAL A 7 6.93 12.55 4.89
N GLY A 8 6.48 11.32 5.15
CA GLY A 8 5.21 11.07 5.84
C GLY A 8 5.18 11.65 7.25
N SER A 9 6.26 11.45 8.03
CA SER A 9 6.35 11.99 9.40
C SER A 9 6.35 13.52 9.45
N TYR A 10 6.74 14.18 8.37
CA TYR A 10 6.68 15.63 8.25
C TYR A 10 5.30 16.12 7.75
N MET A 11 4.78 15.48 6.69
CA MET A 11 3.55 15.94 6.02
C MET A 11 2.28 15.66 6.82
N ILE A 12 2.15 14.48 7.45
CA ILE A 12 0.90 14.07 8.09
C ILE A 12 0.47 15.04 9.22
N PRO A 13 1.36 15.47 10.15
CA PRO A 13 0.99 16.45 11.17
C PRO A 13 0.52 17.78 10.59
N LEU A 14 1.14 18.26 9.51
CA LEU A 14 0.72 19.50 8.83
C LEU A 14 -0.65 19.38 8.18
N LEU A 15 -0.94 18.24 7.54
CA LEU A 15 -2.25 17.98 6.94
C LEU A 15 -3.32 17.89 8.03
N GLN A 16 -3.02 17.22 9.15
CA GLN A 16 -3.91 17.12 10.30
C GLN A 16 -4.24 18.52 10.84
N GLU A 17 -3.24 19.35 11.11
CA GLU A 17 -3.44 20.74 11.58
C GLU A 17 -4.32 21.55 10.61
N ASN A 18 -4.13 21.41 9.31
CA ASN A 18 -4.95 22.08 8.32
C ASN A 18 -6.41 21.57 8.30
N CYS A 19 -6.62 20.27 8.48
CA CYS A 19 -7.96 19.70 8.64
C CYS A 19 -8.66 20.27 9.88
N GLU A 20 -7.97 20.34 11.01
CA GLU A 20 -8.49 20.92 12.25
C GLU A 20 -8.86 22.41 12.06
N LYS A 21 -7.98 23.20 11.43
CA LYS A 21 -8.25 24.62 11.09
C LYS A 21 -9.46 24.78 10.16
N ALA A 22 -9.67 23.81 9.27
CA ALA A 22 -10.83 23.78 8.38
C ALA A 22 -12.13 23.29 9.06
N GLY A 23 -12.07 22.93 10.34
CA GLY A 23 -13.22 22.43 11.10
C GLY A 23 -13.60 20.97 10.78
N VAL A 24 -12.68 20.21 10.19
CA VAL A 24 -12.90 18.78 9.92
C VAL A 24 -12.90 18.00 11.24
N LYS A 25 -13.96 17.22 11.46
CA LYS A 25 -14.03 16.32 12.61
C LYS A 25 -13.32 15.03 12.27
N MET A 26 -12.18 14.78 12.90
CA MET A 26 -11.46 13.51 12.80
C MET A 26 -11.93 12.53 13.86
N MET A 27 -12.10 11.27 13.46
CA MET A 27 -12.49 10.18 14.36
C MET A 27 -11.43 9.08 14.21
N LEU A 28 -10.46 9.06 15.14
CA LEU A 28 -9.43 8.05 15.23
C LEU A 28 -9.98 6.77 15.88
N ASP A 29 -9.27 5.66 15.72
CA ASP A 29 -9.66 4.35 16.27
C ASP A 29 -11.13 3.97 15.95
N THR A 30 -11.58 4.40 14.76
CA THR A 30 -12.96 4.23 14.31
C THR A 30 -12.93 3.55 12.94
N THR A 31 -13.34 2.29 12.91
CA THR A 31 -13.29 1.45 11.70
C THR A 31 -14.60 1.54 10.94
N ALA A 32 -14.58 2.09 9.71
CA ALA A 32 -15.73 2.05 8.82
C ALA A 32 -16.05 0.61 8.42
N THR A 33 -17.32 0.24 8.47
CA THR A 33 -17.80 -1.13 8.21
C THR A 33 -18.81 -1.21 7.09
N GLU A 34 -19.48 -0.10 6.74
CA GLU A 34 -20.54 -0.09 5.75
C GLU A 34 -20.72 1.31 5.15
N ILE A 35 -20.96 1.39 3.85
CA ILE A 35 -21.45 2.60 3.19
C ILE A 35 -22.99 2.52 3.20
N LEU A 36 -23.63 3.49 3.82
CA LEU A 36 -25.08 3.58 3.90
C LEU A 36 -25.67 4.15 2.60
N THR A 37 -26.71 3.53 2.10
CA THR A 37 -27.43 3.98 0.89
C THR A 37 -28.89 4.27 1.18
N ASP A 38 -29.49 5.18 0.41
CA ASP A 38 -30.92 5.41 0.41
C ASP A 38 -31.68 4.37 -0.47
N ALA A 39 -32.98 4.51 -0.55
CA ALA A 39 -33.83 3.62 -1.35
C ALA A 39 -33.52 3.64 -2.86
N ASN A 40 -32.79 4.64 -3.35
CA ASN A 40 -32.37 4.78 -4.75
C ASN A 40 -30.92 4.30 -4.98
N GLY A 41 -30.25 3.81 -3.92
CA GLY A 41 -28.86 3.36 -3.97
C GLY A 41 -27.82 4.50 -3.86
N ALA A 42 -28.23 5.73 -3.58
CA ALA A 42 -27.29 6.83 -3.38
C ALA A 42 -26.62 6.73 -2.01
N ALA A 43 -25.30 6.94 -1.94
CA ALA A 43 -24.57 6.95 -0.69
C ALA A 43 -24.99 8.14 0.17
N VAL A 44 -25.46 7.86 1.40
CA VAL A 44 -25.98 8.85 2.37
C VAL A 44 -25.24 8.87 3.70
N GLY A 45 -24.20 8.08 3.84
CA GLY A 45 -23.42 8.04 5.07
C GLY A 45 -22.53 6.83 5.19
N VAL A 46 -21.96 6.67 6.37
CA VAL A 46 -21.08 5.56 6.75
C VAL A 46 -21.46 5.05 8.13
N LYS A 47 -21.46 3.72 8.28
CA LYS A 47 -21.48 3.06 9.56
C LYS A 47 -20.08 2.64 9.94
N ALA A 48 -19.74 2.79 11.21
CA ALA A 48 -18.42 2.46 11.72
C ALA A 48 -18.54 1.84 13.12
N THR A 49 -17.45 1.23 13.57
CA THR A 49 -17.27 0.74 14.94
C THR A 49 -16.18 1.57 15.60
N GLY A 50 -16.50 2.19 16.72
CA GLY A 50 -15.54 2.95 17.52
C GLY A 50 -14.65 2.08 18.40
N ALA A 51 -13.71 2.71 19.09
CA ALA A 51 -12.66 2.06 19.88
C ALA A 51 -13.20 1.11 20.98
N SER A 52 -14.35 1.43 21.58
CA SER A 52 -14.99 0.58 22.60
C SER A 52 -16.03 -0.41 22.04
N GLY A 53 -16.09 -0.55 20.70
CA GLY A 53 -17.02 -1.46 20.03
C GLY A 53 -18.41 -0.86 19.79
N GLU A 54 -18.64 0.39 20.10
CA GLU A 54 -19.89 1.09 19.85
C GLU A 54 -20.12 1.31 18.33
N THR A 55 -21.38 1.28 17.95
CA THR A 55 -21.77 1.64 16.59
C THR A 55 -21.82 3.13 16.41
N VAL A 56 -21.09 3.64 15.42
CA VAL A 56 -21.09 5.04 15.00
C VAL A 56 -21.77 5.15 13.65
N THR A 57 -22.72 6.07 13.51
CA THR A 57 -23.37 6.38 12.24
C THR A 57 -23.11 7.83 11.86
N VAL A 58 -22.54 8.05 10.69
CA VAL A 58 -22.27 9.37 10.14
C VAL A 58 -23.14 9.56 8.90
N ASN A 59 -24.12 10.45 8.98
CA ASN A 59 -24.92 10.84 7.81
C ASN A 59 -24.16 11.91 7.02
N ALA A 60 -24.10 11.76 5.71
CA ALA A 60 -23.37 12.64 4.83
C ALA A 60 -24.08 12.79 3.48
N LYS A 61 -23.83 13.92 2.81
CA LYS A 61 -24.33 14.18 1.45
C LYS A 61 -23.49 13.47 0.37
N ALA A 62 -22.27 13.07 0.71
CA ALA A 62 -21.37 12.33 -0.13
C ALA A 62 -20.36 11.56 0.75
N VAL A 63 -19.83 10.46 0.23
CA VAL A 63 -18.80 9.64 0.87
C VAL A 63 -17.61 9.57 -0.07
N VAL A 64 -16.41 9.86 0.44
CA VAL A 64 -15.16 9.71 -0.30
C VAL A 64 -14.38 8.53 0.29
N LEU A 65 -14.08 7.54 -0.55
CA LEU A 65 -13.22 6.42 -0.19
C LEU A 65 -11.75 6.79 -0.44
N ALA A 66 -10.98 6.90 0.63
CA ALA A 66 -9.54 7.17 0.59
C ALA A 66 -8.78 6.15 1.45
N THR A 67 -9.25 4.90 1.49
CA THR A 67 -8.84 3.84 2.40
C THR A 67 -7.59 3.08 1.94
N GLY A 68 -7.00 3.47 0.81
CA GLY A 68 -5.89 2.75 0.19
C GLY A 68 -6.32 1.47 -0.52
N GLY A 69 -5.35 0.64 -0.84
CA GLY A 69 -5.54 -0.62 -1.55
C GLY A 69 -5.70 -1.84 -0.64
N PHE A 70 -5.24 -2.99 -1.13
CA PHE A 70 -5.35 -4.29 -0.44
C PHE A 70 -4.00 -5.03 -0.34
N GLY A 71 -2.87 -4.34 -0.51
CA GLY A 71 -1.54 -4.97 -0.59
C GLY A 71 -1.09 -5.74 0.67
N ALA A 72 -1.71 -5.53 1.84
CA ALA A 72 -1.47 -6.32 3.04
C ALA A 72 -2.45 -7.48 3.22
N ASN A 73 -3.49 -7.60 2.39
CA ASN A 73 -4.40 -8.73 2.34
C ASN A 73 -3.90 -9.74 1.31
N LEU A 74 -3.01 -10.64 1.73
CA LEU A 74 -2.38 -11.60 0.82
C LEU A 74 -3.37 -12.57 0.18
N ASP A 75 -4.48 -12.88 0.84
CA ASP A 75 -5.55 -13.69 0.23
C ASP A 75 -6.23 -12.94 -0.92
N MET A 76 -6.47 -11.65 -0.75
CA MET A 76 -7.03 -10.80 -1.80
C MET A 76 -6.01 -10.59 -2.94
N VAL A 77 -4.73 -10.44 -2.62
CA VAL A 77 -3.63 -10.40 -3.61
C VAL A 77 -3.64 -11.67 -4.46
N VAL A 78 -3.62 -12.85 -3.84
CA VAL A 78 -3.61 -14.14 -4.54
C VAL A 78 -4.91 -14.39 -5.31
N LYS A 79 -6.06 -13.89 -4.81
CA LYS A 79 -7.34 -13.97 -5.52
C LYS A 79 -7.29 -13.27 -6.88
N TYR A 80 -6.67 -12.09 -6.95
CA TYR A 80 -6.60 -11.30 -8.18
C TYR A 80 -5.35 -11.57 -9.01
N LYS A 81 -4.27 -12.05 -8.38
CA LYS A 81 -2.99 -12.34 -9.04
C LYS A 81 -2.36 -13.61 -8.42
N PRO A 82 -2.81 -14.80 -8.86
CA PRO A 82 -2.42 -16.09 -8.25
C PRO A 82 -0.92 -16.38 -8.24
N GLU A 83 -0.18 -15.84 -9.20
CA GLU A 83 1.28 -16.00 -9.30
C GLU A 83 2.05 -15.32 -8.16
N LEU A 84 1.41 -14.44 -7.39
CA LEU A 84 2.00 -13.80 -6.20
C LEU A 84 1.84 -14.63 -4.92
N LYS A 85 1.37 -15.88 -5.03
CA LYS A 85 1.29 -16.76 -3.86
C LYS A 85 2.68 -17.00 -3.26
N GLY A 86 2.83 -16.67 -1.99
CA GLY A 86 4.10 -16.79 -1.26
C GLY A 86 4.95 -15.52 -1.22
N PHE A 87 4.55 -14.49 -1.95
CA PHE A 87 5.19 -13.18 -1.84
C PHE A 87 4.86 -12.52 -0.50
N MET A 88 5.80 -11.73 -0.01
CA MET A 88 5.63 -10.87 1.17
C MET A 88 5.06 -9.51 0.76
N THR A 89 4.67 -8.71 1.75
CA THR A 89 4.20 -7.35 1.51
C THR A 89 5.00 -6.32 2.30
N THR A 90 5.27 -5.18 1.68
CA THR A 90 5.82 -3.98 2.32
C THR A 90 4.74 -3.01 2.81
N ASN A 91 3.47 -3.35 2.60
CA ASN A 91 2.34 -2.51 3.00
C ASN A 91 2.15 -2.51 4.52
N ALA A 92 1.66 -1.39 5.06
CA ALA A 92 1.19 -1.34 6.43
C ALA A 92 0.06 -2.37 6.67
N PRO A 93 0.01 -3.03 7.84
CA PRO A 93 -0.95 -4.11 8.13
C PRO A 93 -2.43 -3.73 7.93
N GLY A 94 -2.77 -2.45 8.02
CA GLY A 94 -4.14 -1.95 7.82
C GLY A 94 -4.59 -1.85 6.35
N ILE A 95 -3.72 -2.09 5.37
CA ILE A 95 -4.05 -1.98 3.94
C ILE A 95 -4.70 -3.29 3.46
N GLN A 96 -5.93 -3.52 3.90
CA GLN A 96 -6.64 -4.80 3.78
C GLN A 96 -7.72 -4.82 2.68
N GLY A 97 -8.02 -3.69 2.04
CA GLY A 97 -9.03 -3.63 0.97
C GLY A 97 -10.47 -3.41 1.44
N GLN A 98 -10.70 -3.12 2.73
CA GLN A 98 -12.06 -2.98 3.27
C GLN A 98 -12.91 -1.93 2.54
N GLY A 99 -12.30 -0.81 2.12
CA GLY A 99 -13.02 0.21 1.33
C GLY A 99 -13.49 -0.31 -0.02
N ILE A 100 -12.70 -1.15 -0.68
CA ILE A 100 -13.07 -1.80 -1.94
C ILE A 100 -14.26 -2.74 -1.69
N GLU A 101 -14.19 -3.56 -0.65
CA GLU A 101 -15.27 -4.49 -0.28
C GLU A 101 -16.57 -3.75 0.05
N MET A 102 -16.51 -2.66 0.84
CA MET A 102 -17.66 -1.83 1.14
C MET A 102 -18.29 -1.21 -0.12
N ALA A 103 -17.46 -0.76 -1.07
CA ALA A 103 -17.95 -0.21 -2.33
C ALA A 103 -18.61 -1.29 -3.21
N GLN A 104 -18.01 -2.47 -3.31
CA GLN A 104 -18.59 -3.61 -4.03
C GLN A 104 -19.92 -4.04 -3.43
N ALA A 105 -20.06 -4.00 -2.10
CA ALA A 105 -21.28 -4.36 -1.39
C ALA A 105 -22.50 -3.49 -1.78
N ILE A 106 -22.25 -2.25 -2.21
CA ILE A 106 -23.28 -1.33 -2.72
C ILE A 106 -23.36 -1.28 -4.25
N GLY A 107 -22.70 -2.23 -4.96
CA GLY A 107 -22.79 -2.39 -6.41
C GLY A 107 -21.72 -1.64 -7.21
N ALA A 108 -20.68 -1.10 -6.60
CA ALA A 108 -19.57 -0.48 -7.33
C ALA A 108 -18.79 -1.53 -8.14
N ALA A 109 -18.47 -1.18 -9.37
CA ALA A 109 -17.58 -1.97 -10.21
C ALA A 109 -16.11 -1.73 -9.82
N THR A 110 -15.29 -2.74 -10.09
CA THR A 110 -13.83 -2.66 -9.95
C THR A 110 -13.16 -2.92 -11.30
N VAL A 111 -12.00 -2.33 -11.52
CA VAL A 111 -11.21 -2.47 -12.75
C VAL A 111 -9.75 -2.67 -12.36
N ASP A 112 -9.01 -3.42 -13.19
CA ASP A 112 -7.56 -3.63 -13.08
C ASP A 112 -7.10 -4.15 -11.69
N MET A 113 -7.90 -4.99 -11.04
CA MET A 113 -7.60 -5.55 -9.72
C MET A 113 -6.38 -6.47 -9.72
N ASP A 114 -5.99 -6.99 -10.87
CA ASP A 114 -4.80 -7.79 -11.11
C ASP A 114 -3.53 -6.95 -11.33
N GLN A 115 -3.68 -5.63 -11.50
CA GLN A 115 -2.55 -4.71 -11.68
C GLN A 115 -1.84 -4.42 -10.34
N ILE A 116 -1.28 -5.47 -9.76
CA ILE A 116 -0.55 -5.41 -8.49
C ILE A 116 0.92 -5.19 -8.77
N GLN A 117 1.48 -4.08 -8.28
CA GLN A 117 2.88 -3.74 -8.47
C GLN A 117 3.76 -4.51 -7.47
N ILE A 118 4.82 -5.14 -7.98
CA ILE A 118 5.88 -5.77 -7.19
C ILE A 118 6.99 -4.74 -6.98
N HIS A 119 7.52 -4.67 -5.75
CA HIS A 119 8.72 -3.88 -5.45
C HIS A 119 9.96 -4.78 -5.55
N PRO A 120 10.94 -4.48 -6.41
CA PRO A 120 12.05 -5.40 -6.67
C PRO A 120 13.06 -5.50 -5.52
N THR A 121 13.16 -4.48 -4.66
CA THR A 121 14.18 -4.45 -3.61
C THR A 121 13.53 -4.47 -2.22
N VAL A 122 13.43 -5.68 -1.66
CA VAL A 122 12.85 -5.97 -0.36
C VAL A 122 13.77 -6.96 0.37
N GLU A 123 14.04 -6.74 1.65
CA GLU A 123 14.82 -7.67 2.45
C GLU A 123 14.03 -8.98 2.65
N ALA A 124 14.65 -10.12 2.30
CA ALA A 124 13.98 -11.40 2.11
C ALA A 124 13.39 -12.03 3.39
N ASN A 125 13.85 -11.64 4.60
CA ASN A 125 13.39 -12.24 5.85
C ASN A 125 12.34 -11.39 6.57
N THR A 126 12.38 -10.07 6.40
CA THR A 126 11.58 -9.12 7.18
C THR A 126 10.57 -8.36 6.34
N ALA A 127 10.63 -8.46 5.02
CA ALA A 127 9.90 -7.63 4.07
C ALA A 127 10.20 -6.12 4.22
N ALA A 128 11.35 -5.76 4.83
CA ALA A 128 11.75 -4.37 4.92
C ALA A 128 12.02 -3.81 3.52
N LEU A 129 11.35 -2.71 3.19
CA LEU A 129 11.52 -2.06 1.89
C LEU A 129 12.90 -1.42 1.82
N ILE A 130 13.64 -1.76 0.78
CA ILE A 130 14.90 -1.12 0.41
C ILE A 130 14.58 -0.08 -0.65
N THR A 131 14.86 1.18 -0.35
CA THR A 131 14.47 2.29 -1.22
C THR A 131 15.07 2.20 -2.62
N GLU A 132 14.31 2.59 -3.63
CA GLU A 132 14.79 2.77 -5.01
C GLU A 132 15.91 3.79 -5.13
N GLY A 133 16.03 4.69 -4.17
CA GLY A 133 17.12 5.66 -4.10
C GLY A 133 18.48 5.00 -4.20
N LEU A 134 18.71 3.87 -3.53
CA LEU A 134 19.98 3.15 -3.62
C LEU A 134 20.30 2.70 -5.04
N ARG A 135 19.32 2.22 -5.80
CA ARG A 135 19.52 1.85 -7.22
C ARG A 135 19.80 3.08 -8.08
N GLY A 136 19.10 4.19 -7.81
CA GLY A 136 19.34 5.49 -8.44
C GLY A 136 20.70 6.09 -8.12
N ASP A 137 21.23 5.81 -6.93
CA ASP A 137 22.55 6.27 -6.47
C ASP A 137 23.69 5.38 -6.98
N GLY A 138 23.38 4.24 -7.65
CA GLY A 138 24.37 3.40 -8.32
C GLY A 138 24.54 1.99 -7.74
N ALA A 139 23.68 1.57 -6.78
CA ALA A 139 23.66 0.18 -6.34
C ALA A 139 23.33 -0.77 -7.50
N ILE A 140 23.99 -1.94 -7.52
CA ILE A 140 23.79 -2.95 -8.56
C ILE A 140 23.12 -4.21 -8.02
N LEU A 141 22.39 -4.91 -8.89
CA LEU A 141 21.81 -6.21 -8.61
C LEU A 141 22.66 -7.32 -9.21
N ILE A 142 23.09 -8.26 -8.37
CA ILE A 142 23.83 -9.46 -8.82
C ILE A 142 23.05 -10.73 -8.44
N ASN A 143 23.13 -11.73 -9.31
CA ASN A 143 22.53 -13.05 -9.10
C ASN A 143 23.44 -13.97 -8.27
N GLU A 144 23.03 -15.23 -8.07
CA GLU A 144 23.77 -16.23 -7.31
C GLU A 144 25.15 -16.53 -7.93
N GLU A 145 25.30 -16.36 -9.24
CA GLU A 145 26.56 -16.53 -9.97
C GLU A 145 27.47 -15.28 -9.90
N GLY A 146 27.06 -14.26 -9.16
CA GLY A 146 27.80 -13.00 -9.04
C GLY A 146 27.74 -12.11 -10.28
N GLN A 147 26.78 -12.33 -11.17
CA GLN A 147 26.64 -11.58 -12.41
C GLN A 147 25.55 -10.51 -12.29
N ARG A 148 25.84 -9.32 -12.79
CA ARG A 148 24.83 -8.27 -13.00
C ARG A 148 23.93 -8.70 -14.17
N PHE A 149 22.61 -8.70 -13.96
CA PHE A 149 21.67 -9.28 -14.92
C PHE A 149 20.64 -8.29 -15.48
N ILE A 150 20.58 -7.05 -14.96
CA ILE A 150 19.62 -6.03 -15.36
C ILE A 150 20.20 -4.63 -15.23
N ASP A 151 19.60 -3.65 -15.89
CA ASP A 151 19.75 -2.23 -15.58
C ASP A 151 18.83 -1.89 -14.40
N GLU A 152 19.40 -1.62 -13.25
CA GLU A 152 18.69 -1.41 -11.98
C GLU A 152 17.83 -0.16 -11.95
N VAL A 153 18.06 0.82 -12.83
CA VAL A 153 17.26 2.03 -12.94
C VAL A 153 16.01 1.86 -13.83
N GLY A 154 15.82 0.65 -14.36
CA GLY A 154 14.61 0.27 -15.06
C GLY A 154 13.34 0.40 -14.19
N THR A 155 12.17 0.34 -14.84
CA THR A 155 10.88 0.37 -14.13
C THR A 155 10.69 -0.85 -13.22
N ARG A 156 9.86 -0.72 -12.18
CA ARG A 156 9.66 -1.77 -11.17
C ARG A 156 9.26 -3.12 -11.77
N ASP A 157 8.37 -3.10 -12.75
CA ASP A 157 7.89 -4.30 -13.45
C ASP A 157 9.02 -5.01 -14.20
N VAL A 158 9.87 -4.26 -14.90
CA VAL A 158 11.01 -4.80 -15.65
C VAL A 158 12.06 -5.40 -14.71
N VAL A 159 12.43 -4.66 -13.67
CA VAL A 159 13.43 -5.10 -12.69
C VAL A 159 12.92 -6.31 -11.90
N SER A 160 11.67 -6.27 -11.41
CA SER A 160 11.07 -7.39 -10.67
C SER A 160 10.95 -8.66 -11.54
N ALA A 161 10.56 -8.51 -12.80
CA ALA A 161 10.48 -9.66 -13.70
C ALA A 161 11.85 -10.31 -13.94
N ALA A 162 12.89 -9.48 -14.11
CA ALA A 162 14.26 -9.98 -14.28
C ALA A 162 14.79 -10.67 -13.01
N GLU A 163 14.45 -10.16 -11.83
CA GLU A 163 14.83 -10.76 -10.54
C GLU A 163 14.09 -12.09 -10.29
N ILE A 164 12.80 -12.15 -10.54
CA ILE A 164 12.00 -13.38 -10.43
C ILE A 164 12.54 -14.48 -11.37
N ALA A 165 13.12 -14.11 -12.51
CA ALA A 165 13.73 -15.05 -13.44
C ALA A 165 15.09 -15.60 -12.99
N GLN A 166 15.72 -15.03 -11.95
CA GLN A 166 16.99 -15.56 -11.42
C GLN A 166 16.76 -16.83 -10.57
N THR A 167 17.83 -17.58 -10.33
CA THR A 167 17.82 -18.75 -9.45
C THR A 167 17.27 -18.38 -8.07
N GLY A 168 16.24 -19.10 -7.62
CA GLY A 168 15.57 -18.83 -6.36
C GLY A 168 14.69 -17.57 -6.33
N SER A 169 14.54 -16.87 -7.45
CA SER A 169 13.79 -15.61 -7.58
C SER A 169 14.29 -14.53 -6.61
N TYR A 170 15.61 -14.37 -6.52
CA TYR A 170 16.22 -13.48 -5.57
C TYR A 170 17.62 -13.01 -6.04
N SER A 171 18.05 -11.87 -5.53
CA SER A 171 19.32 -11.25 -5.89
C SER A 171 19.96 -10.56 -4.68
N TRP A 172 21.20 -10.12 -4.82
CA TRP A 172 21.89 -9.26 -3.86
C TRP A 172 21.95 -7.83 -4.38
N LEU A 173 21.48 -6.89 -3.57
CA LEU A 173 21.70 -5.48 -3.81
C LEU A 173 23.08 -5.10 -3.23
N VAL A 174 23.99 -4.75 -4.10
CA VAL A 174 25.38 -4.40 -3.72
C VAL A 174 25.53 -2.88 -3.75
N VAL A 175 26.01 -2.34 -2.65
CA VAL A 175 26.34 -0.91 -2.46
C VAL A 175 27.82 -0.76 -2.15
N ASP A 176 28.37 0.39 -2.45
CA ASP A 176 29.74 0.72 -2.01
C ASP A 176 29.75 1.52 -0.70
N GLN A 177 30.95 1.86 -0.23
CA GLN A 177 31.11 2.59 1.03
C GLN A 177 30.70 4.07 0.95
N ALA A 178 30.49 4.60 -0.26
CA ALA A 178 30.12 6.00 -0.48
C ALA A 178 28.60 6.22 -0.48
N MET A 179 27.84 5.15 -0.67
CA MET A 179 26.37 5.12 -0.61
C MET A 179 25.87 4.94 0.83
#